data_9504abd70294967e23afeb41e376546d
#
_entry.id   9504abd70294967e23afeb41e376546d
#
_cell.length_a   1.000
_cell.length_b   1.000
_cell.length_c   1.000
_cell.angle_alpha   90.00
_cell.angle_beta   90.00
_cell.angle_gamma   90.00
#
_symmetry.space_group_name_H-M   'P 1'
#
loop_
_entity.id
_entity.type
_entity.pdbx_description
1 polymer ?
#
loop_
_entity_poly.entity_id
_entity_poly.type
_entity_poly.pdbx_seq_one_letter_code
_entity_poly.pdbx_strand_id
1 'polypeptide(L)'
;MNTNLELSTDGGRNFKRAGFEDLGMHVDHHVVAFDPVDRHHMLVGNDGGLYETYDEGKTWRFFANIPVTQYYRVSVDNAKPFYHVCGGAQDNWSECGPSRTMNRWGIRTSDWSIVGGGDGFQARVDPDDPNIVYAQSQGGAITRVDVRSGDVKSIRPRQAGPAPVGEGDEGAGRAGGAGGPGRAGEAGGGRGPVDRPNWDAPYIISPHSSRRLYWASNKIYRTDDRGDNWVAISGDLSRNLNRDEIPIMGKIWPADAVSRNQATTALSNIVSLDESPLLEGLIYAGTDDGLVQVTEDGGKNWRKVEQFPGAPPWTYVSDVFASPRDVNTVFVALNNWQRGDYKAYLVRSNDRGRTWTAINGDLPARHDVWAIAQDHVNADLLFAGTEFGAFVTVDGGGHWVQLKGGMPIAQVRDLAIQKRENDLVIATFGRGFYVLDDYSALREMSAQALTEDAHLFPLRDAYLFSLLGQAPAGAAGIGAMAGNWTTPNPPFGAVFTLHVRQDPPGGAKLVMTITDDSGKQVRRFDVAGGAGLRRVAWNLRADVPPTEAGRAGGASLAGARGGQGGAAAGRGPQLGPIVVPGRYHAQLGRQSGADVTPVGQPQTFTVVPLEK
;
A
#
# COMPACT_ATOMS: atom_id res chain seq x y z
N MET A 1 24.04 12.95 13.11
CA MET A 1 23.59 12.98 11.70
C MET A 1 23.71 14.41 11.23
N ASN A 2 24.33 14.63 10.10
CA ASN A 2 24.47 15.98 9.56
C ASN A 2 23.52 16.11 8.38
N THR A 3 22.67 17.11 8.41
CA THR A 3 21.74 17.40 7.31
C THR A 3 22.47 17.70 6.00
N ASN A 4 23.73 18.07 6.07
CA ASN A 4 24.54 18.48 4.92
C ASN A 4 25.82 17.61 4.80
N LEU A 5 26.25 17.38 3.57
CA LEU A 5 27.53 16.74 3.28
C LEU A 5 28.61 17.81 3.12
N GLU A 6 29.71 17.67 3.87
CA GLU A 6 30.87 18.54 3.79
C GLU A 6 32.14 17.77 3.43
N LEU A 7 32.96 18.32 2.57
CA LEU A 7 34.21 17.75 2.10
C LEU A 7 35.40 18.59 2.54
N SER A 8 36.42 17.94 3.08
CA SER A 8 37.74 18.52 3.30
C SER A 8 38.79 17.88 2.41
N THR A 9 39.65 18.67 1.77
CA THR A 9 40.77 18.23 0.97
C THR A 9 42.14 18.52 1.62
N ASP A 10 42.13 19.04 2.86
CA ASP A 10 43.32 19.47 3.60
C ASP A 10 43.47 18.81 4.99
N GLY A 11 42.87 17.61 5.15
CA GLY A 11 42.95 16.84 6.38
C GLY A 11 42.06 17.37 7.52
N GLY A 12 40.90 17.96 7.18
CA GLY A 12 39.90 18.43 8.14
C GLY A 12 40.17 19.85 8.69
N ARG A 13 41.09 20.60 8.06
CA ARG A 13 41.35 22.00 8.46
C ARG A 13 40.31 22.97 7.92
N ASN A 14 39.85 22.73 6.70
CA ASN A 14 38.76 23.47 6.07
C ASN A 14 37.75 22.52 5.46
N PHE A 15 36.47 22.91 5.51
CA PHE A 15 35.37 22.16 4.95
C PHE A 15 34.65 22.98 3.88
N LYS A 16 34.24 22.32 2.81
CA LYS A 16 33.40 22.86 1.76
C LYS A 16 32.11 22.05 1.70
N ARG A 17 31.03 22.71 1.44
CA ARG A 17 29.77 22.04 1.16
C ARG A 17 29.88 21.19 -0.10
N ALA A 18 29.44 19.93 -0.04
CA ALA A 18 29.53 18.96 -1.14
C ALA A 18 28.17 18.34 -1.52
N GLY A 19 27.14 18.44 -0.69
CA GLY A 19 25.82 17.93 -0.96
C GLY A 19 24.73 18.76 -0.30
N PHE A 20 23.80 19.30 -1.09
CA PHE A 20 22.72 20.20 -0.67
C PHE A 20 21.53 20.09 -1.59
N GLU A 21 20.39 20.60 -1.13
CA GLU A 21 19.18 20.77 -1.94
C GLU A 21 19.37 21.63 -3.18
N ASP A 22 20.15 22.70 -3.09
CA ASP A 22 20.49 23.56 -4.23
C ASP A 22 21.32 22.85 -5.31
N LEU A 23 21.95 21.71 -4.97
CA LEU A 23 22.61 20.80 -5.90
C LEU A 23 21.72 19.63 -6.34
N GLY A 24 20.41 19.65 -6.01
CA GLY A 24 19.46 18.60 -6.34
C GLY A 24 19.62 17.31 -5.52
N MET A 25 20.20 17.40 -4.33
CA MET A 25 20.47 16.28 -3.45
C MET A 25 19.61 16.39 -2.17
N HIS A 26 18.90 15.31 -1.83
CA HIS A 26 18.17 15.26 -0.57
C HIS A 26 19.13 15.38 0.62
N VAL A 27 18.62 15.92 1.73
CA VAL A 27 19.37 16.06 3.00
C VAL A 27 19.41 14.73 3.78
N ASP A 28 19.88 14.79 5.02
CA ASP A 28 19.92 13.66 5.96
C ASP A 28 20.74 12.47 5.46
N HIS A 29 22.04 12.73 5.31
CA HIS A 29 22.99 11.74 4.79
C HIS A 29 23.34 10.69 5.85
N HIS A 30 23.34 9.41 5.45
CA HIS A 30 23.62 8.26 6.31
C HIS A 30 24.92 7.56 5.99
N VAL A 31 25.31 7.52 4.71
CA VAL A 31 26.49 6.79 4.28
C VAL A 31 27.17 7.47 3.10
N VAL A 32 28.50 7.48 3.14
CA VAL A 32 29.36 7.86 2.02
C VAL A 32 30.29 6.69 1.72
N ALA A 33 30.34 6.25 0.47
CA ALA A 33 31.25 5.25 -0.01
C ALA A 33 32.17 5.85 -1.08
N PHE A 34 33.47 5.72 -0.87
CA PHE A 34 34.49 6.15 -1.85
C PHE A 34 34.87 4.99 -2.74
N ASP A 35 35.05 5.25 -4.05
CA ASP A 35 35.63 4.28 -4.95
C ASP A 35 37.09 4.07 -4.57
N PRO A 36 37.55 2.82 -4.38
CA PRO A 36 38.93 2.55 -4.00
C PRO A 36 39.96 2.85 -5.11
N VAL A 37 39.51 3.01 -6.36
CA VAL A 37 40.37 3.24 -7.55
C VAL A 37 40.28 4.69 -8.02
N ASP A 38 39.06 5.24 -8.09
CA ASP A 38 38.84 6.62 -8.51
C ASP A 38 38.41 7.49 -7.32
N ARG A 39 39.34 8.31 -6.84
CA ARG A 39 39.09 9.22 -5.71
C ARG A 39 38.04 10.31 -5.96
N HIS A 40 37.67 10.57 -7.22
CA HIS A 40 36.65 11.55 -7.59
C HIS A 40 35.26 10.95 -7.60
N HIS A 41 35.18 9.60 -7.58
CA HIS A 41 33.94 8.86 -7.56
C HIS A 41 33.49 8.54 -6.13
N MET A 42 32.28 8.97 -5.79
CA MET A 42 31.65 8.71 -4.51
C MET A 42 30.18 8.34 -4.69
N LEU A 43 29.70 7.49 -3.81
CA LEU A 43 28.27 7.19 -3.63
C LEU A 43 27.83 7.74 -2.28
N VAL A 44 26.65 8.33 -2.25
CA VAL A 44 26.02 8.83 -1.02
C VAL A 44 24.60 8.31 -0.91
N GLY A 45 24.29 7.67 0.23
CA GLY A 45 22.93 7.28 0.61
C GLY A 45 22.38 8.26 1.64
N ASN A 46 21.16 8.72 1.38
CA ASN A 46 20.40 9.60 2.27
C ASN A 46 18.92 9.25 2.24
N ASP A 47 18.08 9.99 2.95
CA ASP A 47 16.65 9.70 3.08
C ASP A 47 15.88 9.85 1.76
N GLY A 48 16.42 10.57 0.77
CA GLY A 48 15.88 10.63 -0.60
C GLY A 48 16.31 9.48 -1.50
N GLY A 49 17.36 8.72 -1.14
CA GLY A 49 17.83 7.59 -1.92
C GLY A 49 19.35 7.56 -2.14
N LEU A 50 19.78 7.10 -3.31
CA LEU A 50 21.18 6.94 -3.66
C LEU A 50 21.62 7.97 -4.72
N TYR A 51 22.75 8.60 -4.44
CA TYR A 51 23.37 9.60 -5.30
C TYR A 51 24.81 9.23 -5.63
N GLU A 52 25.32 9.72 -6.75
CA GLU A 52 26.65 9.44 -7.29
C GLU A 52 27.29 10.72 -7.81
N THR A 53 28.57 10.90 -7.57
CA THR A 53 29.38 11.99 -8.12
C THR A 53 30.68 11.44 -8.70
N TYR A 54 31.23 12.09 -9.76
CA TYR A 54 32.52 11.83 -10.35
C TYR A 54 33.44 13.05 -10.33
N ASP A 55 33.05 14.10 -9.60
CA ASP A 55 33.77 15.39 -9.56
C ASP A 55 33.91 15.94 -8.13
N GLU A 56 34.05 15.05 -7.16
CA GLU A 56 34.24 15.39 -5.75
C GLU A 56 33.04 16.18 -5.17
N GLY A 57 31.81 15.85 -5.60
CA GLY A 57 30.59 16.42 -5.07
C GLY A 57 30.20 17.80 -5.64
N LYS A 58 30.77 18.20 -6.78
CA LYS A 58 30.33 19.42 -7.48
C LYS A 58 29.00 19.23 -8.21
N THR A 59 28.80 18.03 -8.77
CA THR A 59 27.54 17.61 -9.40
C THR A 59 27.14 16.23 -8.91
N TRP A 60 25.83 15.97 -8.82
CA TRP A 60 25.28 14.73 -8.34
C TRP A 60 24.28 14.12 -9.31
N ARG A 61 24.32 12.81 -9.47
CA ARG A 61 23.35 12.02 -10.22
C ARG A 61 22.52 11.18 -9.26
N PHE A 62 21.22 11.33 -9.32
CA PHE A 62 20.26 10.53 -8.56
C PHE A 62 19.95 9.20 -9.26
N PHE A 63 19.87 8.09 -8.51
CA PHE A 63 19.43 6.79 -9.01
C PHE A 63 17.91 6.66 -8.87
N ALA A 64 17.19 7.07 -9.91
CA ALA A 64 15.72 7.07 -9.91
C ALA A 64 15.06 5.68 -10.09
N ASN A 65 15.84 4.62 -10.25
CA ASN A 65 15.34 3.27 -10.58
C ASN A 65 15.55 2.24 -9.47
N ILE A 66 15.83 2.68 -8.26
CA ILE A 66 15.94 1.79 -7.11
C ILE A 66 14.54 1.69 -6.47
N PRO A 67 13.92 0.47 -6.38
CA PRO A 67 12.58 0.30 -5.83
C PRO A 67 12.63 0.27 -4.30
N VAL A 68 12.94 1.40 -3.70
CA VAL A 68 12.99 1.57 -2.25
C VAL A 68 12.17 2.79 -1.84
N THR A 69 11.12 2.57 -1.06
CA THR A 69 10.26 3.62 -0.51
C THR A 69 9.67 3.14 0.81
N GLN A 70 9.66 4.00 1.81
CA GLN A 70 9.19 3.70 3.17
C GLN A 70 7.78 4.25 3.37
N TYR A 71 6.75 3.47 2.99
CA TYR A 71 5.37 3.87 3.23
C TYR A 71 4.93 3.55 4.65
N TYR A 72 4.34 4.54 5.32
CA TYR A 72 3.73 4.37 6.64
C TYR A 72 2.33 3.81 6.55
N ARG A 73 1.48 4.39 5.70
CA ARG A 73 0.09 4.02 5.55
C ARG A 73 -0.30 3.95 4.08
N VAL A 74 -1.40 3.25 3.83
CA VAL A 74 -1.99 3.15 2.49
C VAL A 74 -3.49 3.33 2.55
N SER A 75 -4.05 3.95 1.53
CA SER A 75 -5.48 4.01 1.29
C SER A 75 -5.80 3.74 -0.17
N VAL A 76 -7.04 3.39 -0.42
CA VAL A 76 -7.58 3.16 -1.76
C VAL A 76 -8.89 3.90 -1.91
N ASP A 77 -9.17 4.38 -3.12
CA ASP A 77 -10.43 5.03 -3.45
C ASP A 77 -11.36 4.14 -4.29
N ASN A 78 -12.47 4.70 -4.75
CA ASN A 78 -13.42 4.05 -5.63
C ASN A 78 -13.48 4.68 -7.02
N ALA A 79 -12.43 5.42 -7.42
CA ALA A 79 -12.38 6.06 -8.73
C ALA A 79 -12.60 5.06 -9.88
N LYS A 80 -13.18 5.55 -10.97
CA LYS A 80 -13.39 4.80 -12.20
C LYS A 80 -12.54 5.42 -13.32
N PRO A 81 -12.08 4.63 -14.26
CA PRO A 81 -12.24 3.17 -14.39
C PRO A 81 -11.38 2.35 -13.45
N PHE A 82 -10.29 2.90 -12.96
CA PHE A 82 -9.37 2.24 -12.04
C PHE A 82 -9.24 3.07 -10.76
N TYR A 83 -9.14 2.37 -9.63
CA TYR A 83 -8.98 3.04 -8.34
C TYR A 83 -7.54 3.57 -8.19
N HIS A 84 -7.36 4.52 -7.27
CA HIS A 84 -6.04 5.02 -6.90
C HIS A 84 -5.56 4.36 -5.60
N VAL A 85 -4.26 4.20 -5.52
CA VAL A 85 -3.50 3.86 -4.32
C VAL A 85 -2.84 5.13 -3.84
N CYS A 86 -3.06 5.50 -2.58
CA CYS A 86 -2.47 6.67 -1.96
C CYS A 86 -1.70 6.27 -0.71
N GLY A 87 -0.58 6.93 -0.45
CA GLY A 87 0.18 6.74 0.78
C GLY A 87 1.19 7.84 1.02
N GLY A 88 1.75 7.83 2.22
CA GLY A 88 2.78 8.75 2.62
C GLY A 88 4.09 8.04 2.88
N ALA A 89 5.17 8.57 2.33
CA ALA A 89 6.52 8.08 2.50
C ALA A 89 7.33 9.02 3.38
N GLN A 90 8.04 8.45 4.35
CA GLN A 90 8.93 9.25 5.19
C GLN A 90 9.93 10.02 4.31
N ASP A 91 10.13 11.29 4.60
CA ASP A 91 11.01 12.25 3.92
C ASP A 91 10.72 12.47 2.42
N ASN A 92 9.76 11.72 1.85
CA ASN A 92 9.50 11.67 0.42
C ASN A 92 8.02 11.91 0.06
N TRP A 93 7.33 12.69 0.88
CA TRP A 93 6.00 13.25 0.62
C TRP A 93 4.85 12.22 0.68
N SER A 94 3.65 12.68 0.38
CA SER A 94 2.47 11.84 0.16
C SER A 94 2.06 11.90 -1.30
N GLU A 95 1.69 10.74 -1.85
CA GLU A 95 1.39 10.61 -3.27
C GLU A 95 0.21 9.67 -3.52
N CYS A 96 -0.45 9.87 -4.67
CA CYS A 96 -1.53 9.03 -5.19
C CYS A 96 -1.24 8.65 -6.64
N GLY A 97 -1.47 7.38 -6.98
CA GLY A 97 -1.32 6.88 -8.34
C GLY A 97 -2.36 5.81 -8.66
N PRO A 98 -2.59 5.51 -9.96
CA PRO A 98 -3.58 4.53 -10.37
C PRO A 98 -3.11 3.10 -10.09
N SER A 99 -4.05 2.23 -9.71
CA SER A 99 -3.79 0.77 -9.56
C SER A 99 -3.54 0.08 -10.91
N ARG A 100 -3.99 0.69 -12.00
CA ARG A 100 -3.87 0.21 -13.37
C ARG A 100 -3.99 1.38 -14.35
N THR A 101 -3.43 1.25 -15.54
CA THR A 101 -3.63 2.18 -16.65
C THR A 101 -4.05 1.46 -17.93
N MET A 102 -4.61 2.19 -18.88
CA MET A 102 -4.83 1.65 -20.22
C MET A 102 -3.54 1.59 -21.07
N ASN A 103 -2.44 2.10 -20.57
CA ASN A 103 -1.17 2.07 -21.27
C ASN A 103 -0.60 0.64 -21.23
N ARG A 104 -0.28 0.07 -22.39
CA ARG A 104 0.32 -1.28 -22.49
C ARG A 104 1.65 -1.44 -21.74
N TRP A 105 2.34 -0.34 -21.51
CA TRP A 105 3.63 -0.32 -20.81
C TRP A 105 3.49 -0.27 -19.28
N GLY A 106 2.25 -0.09 -18.79
CA GLY A 106 1.95 -0.08 -17.37
C GLY A 106 1.80 1.32 -16.78
N ILE A 107 2.00 1.40 -15.48
CA ILE A 107 1.92 2.61 -14.66
C ILE A 107 3.29 3.30 -14.69
N ARG A 108 3.32 4.60 -15.01
CA ARG A 108 4.53 5.41 -15.12
C ARG A 108 4.67 6.31 -13.91
N THR A 109 5.86 6.80 -13.64
CA THR A 109 6.10 7.85 -12.63
C THR A 109 5.21 9.08 -12.86
N SER A 110 4.97 9.45 -14.13
CA SER A 110 4.10 10.58 -14.50
C SER A 110 2.61 10.34 -14.24
N ASP A 111 2.20 9.13 -13.90
CA ASP A 111 0.82 8.81 -13.54
C ASP A 111 0.56 8.99 -12.03
N TRP A 112 1.60 9.34 -11.26
CA TRP A 112 1.54 9.65 -9.85
C TRP A 112 1.49 11.15 -9.60
N SER A 113 0.70 11.56 -8.61
CA SER A 113 0.55 12.95 -8.20
C SER A 113 0.97 13.12 -6.75
N ILE A 114 1.80 14.12 -6.47
CA ILE A 114 2.15 14.51 -5.11
C ILE A 114 0.95 15.27 -4.52
N VAL A 115 0.49 14.84 -3.36
CA VAL A 115 -0.69 15.39 -2.68
C VAL A 115 -0.37 15.98 -1.30
N GLY A 116 0.85 15.83 -0.82
CA GLY A 116 1.30 16.41 0.45
C GLY A 116 2.81 16.48 0.55
N GLY A 117 3.34 17.44 1.30
CA GLY A 117 4.77 17.65 1.53
C GLY A 117 5.24 17.16 2.88
N GLY A 118 6.54 17.23 3.12
CA GLY A 118 7.21 16.79 4.36
C GLY A 118 7.30 15.27 4.47
N ASP A 119 7.41 14.76 5.70
CA ASP A 119 7.28 13.32 5.97
C ASP A 119 5.84 12.92 5.73
N GLY A 120 5.58 12.18 4.66
CA GLY A 120 4.26 11.67 4.38
C GLY A 120 3.89 10.49 5.28
N PHE A 121 2.66 10.48 5.80
CA PHE A 121 2.14 9.35 6.60
C PHE A 121 0.89 8.76 5.99
N GLN A 122 -0.18 9.52 5.91
CA GLN A 122 -1.44 9.10 5.34
C GLN A 122 -1.88 10.06 4.24
N ALA A 123 -2.46 9.51 3.18
CA ALA A 123 -3.22 10.26 2.20
C ALA A 123 -4.52 9.52 1.92
N ARG A 124 -5.66 10.19 2.04
CA ARG A 124 -6.99 9.61 1.85
C ARG A 124 -7.80 10.45 0.89
N VAL A 125 -8.39 9.80 -0.10
CA VAL A 125 -9.27 10.45 -1.08
C VAL A 125 -10.68 10.59 -0.51
N ASP A 126 -11.31 11.74 -0.74
CA ASP A 126 -12.72 11.96 -0.37
C ASP A 126 -13.60 10.95 -1.13
N PRO A 127 -14.47 10.18 -0.46
CA PRO A 127 -15.28 9.16 -1.12
C PRO A 127 -16.28 9.69 -2.16
N ASP A 128 -16.68 10.96 -2.06
CA ASP A 128 -17.64 11.59 -2.97
C ASP A 128 -16.96 12.36 -4.11
N ASP A 129 -15.73 12.84 -3.91
CA ASP A 129 -14.97 13.58 -4.93
C ASP A 129 -13.52 13.09 -4.97
N PRO A 130 -13.13 12.25 -5.97
CA PRO A 130 -11.80 11.70 -6.06
C PRO A 130 -10.70 12.76 -6.32
N ASN A 131 -11.08 14.01 -6.54
CA ASN A 131 -10.12 15.11 -6.70
C ASN A 131 -9.79 15.81 -5.36
N ILE A 132 -10.49 15.49 -4.29
CA ILE A 132 -10.21 16.00 -2.96
C ILE A 132 -9.40 14.94 -2.19
N VAL A 133 -8.21 15.31 -1.78
CA VAL A 133 -7.32 14.43 -1.02
C VAL A 133 -6.95 15.09 0.30
N TYR A 134 -7.03 14.32 1.37
CA TYR A 134 -6.52 14.69 2.67
C TYR A 134 -5.15 14.08 2.82
N ALA A 135 -4.12 14.89 3.06
CA ALA A 135 -2.75 14.42 3.21
C ALA A 135 -2.17 14.88 4.55
N GLN A 136 -1.47 13.99 5.19
CA GLN A 136 -0.87 14.23 6.51
C GLN A 136 0.64 14.26 6.41
N SER A 137 1.23 15.18 7.17
CA SER A 137 2.67 15.21 7.44
C SER A 137 2.96 15.20 8.94
N GLN A 138 4.24 15.28 9.30
CA GLN A 138 4.75 15.10 10.65
C GLN A 138 4.02 15.89 11.72
N GLY A 139 3.87 15.28 12.90
CA GLY A 139 3.26 15.89 14.06
C GLY A 139 1.76 16.18 13.90
N GLY A 140 1.09 15.43 13.00
CA GLY A 140 -0.34 15.54 12.77
C GLY A 140 -0.77 16.76 11.96
N ALA A 141 0.14 17.39 11.22
CA ALA A 141 -0.25 18.39 10.23
C ALA A 141 -1.06 17.72 9.14
N ILE A 142 -2.24 18.26 8.81
CA ILE A 142 -3.13 17.71 7.80
C ILE A 142 -3.61 18.82 6.88
N THR A 143 -3.62 18.52 5.57
CA THR A 143 -4.08 19.41 4.51
C THR A 143 -5.21 18.77 3.72
N ARG A 144 -6.11 19.58 3.20
CA ARG A 144 -7.08 19.23 2.16
C ARG A 144 -6.60 19.83 0.84
N VAL A 145 -6.43 18.99 -0.15
CA VAL A 145 -5.91 19.35 -1.48
C VAL A 145 -6.97 19.08 -2.53
N ASP A 146 -7.23 20.06 -3.40
CA ASP A 146 -7.97 19.84 -4.65
C ASP A 146 -6.96 19.66 -5.78
N VAL A 147 -6.81 18.42 -6.27
CA VAL A 147 -5.81 18.09 -7.30
C VAL A 147 -6.11 18.71 -8.67
N ARG A 148 -7.33 19.23 -8.91
CA ARG A 148 -7.71 19.91 -10.16
C ARG A 148 -7.17 21.33 -10.21
N SER A 149 -7.29 22.07 -9.10
CA SER A 149 -6.87 23.47 -9.00
C SER A 149 -5.47 23.62 -8.43
N GLY A 150 -4.99 22.63 -7.69
CA GLY A 150 -3.78 22.72 -6.88
C GLY A 150 -3.97 23.47 -5.56
N ASP A 151 -5.21 23.78 -5.18
CA ASP A 151 -5.49 24.48 -3.91
C ASP A 151 -5.18 23.58 -2.72
N VAL A 152 -4.43 24.11 -1.76
CA VAL A 152 -4.04 23.43 -0.54
C VAL A 152 -4.52 24.23 0.66
N LYS A 153 -5.31 23.61 1.53
CA LYS A 153 -5.79 24.22 2.77
C LYS A 153 -5.32 23.41 3.98
N SER A 154 -4.63 24.05 4.91
CA SER A 154 -4.35 23.45 6.23
C SER A 154 -5.66 23.34 7.02
N ILE A 155 -5.95 22.11 7.46
CA ILE A 155 -7.19 21.78 8.20
C ILE A 155 -6.91 21.18 9.58
N ARG A 156 -5.68 21.25 10.08
CA ARG A 156 -5.35 20.76 11.41
C ARG A 156 -6.23 21.44 12.48
N PRO A 157 -6.80 20.69 13.46
CA PRO A 157 -7.51 21.28 14.58
C PRO A 157 -6.65 22.32 15.30
N ARG A 158 -7.17 23.54 15.43
CA ARG A 158 -6.52 24.60 16.18
C ARG A 158 -7.04 24.58 17.61
N GLN A 159 -6.14 24.67 18.59
CA GLN A 159 -6.57 24.91 19.97
C GLN A 159 -7.28 26.27 20.04
N ALA A 160 -8.42 26.31 20.73
CA ALA A 160 -9.10 27.56 21.03
C ALA A 160 -8.25 28.36 22.05
N GLY A 161 -7.33 29.15 21.55
CA GLY A 161 -6.60 30.20 22.28
C GLY A 161 -6.98 31.56 21.72
N PRO A 162 -6.79 32.67 22.44
CA PRO A 162 -6.99 33.99 21.87
C PRO A 162 -6.12 34.12 20.62
N ALA A 163 -6.76 34.55 19.51
CA ALA A 163 -6.04 34.81 18.27
C ALA A 163 -4.82 35.71 18.52
N PRO A 164 -3.63 35.36 18.01
CA PRO A 164 -2.51 36.29 18.06
C PRO A 164 -2.92 37.56 17.30
N VAL A 165 -2.91 38.66 17.97
CA VAL A 165 -3.15 40.00 17.39
C VAL A 165 -1.95 40.30 16.50
N GLY A 166 -2.13 40.21 15.20
CA GLY A 166 -1.30 40.81 14.18
C GLY A 166 0.04 40.13 13.92
N GLU A 167 0.04 39.27 12.93
CA GLU A 167 1.10 39.28 11.90
C GLU A 167 0.46 38.70 10.62
N GLY A 168 0.64 39.45 9.52
CA GLY A 168 -0.05 39.23 8.25
C GLY A 168 0.21 37.84 7.65
N ASP A 169 -0.81 37.33 7.03
CA ASP A 169 -0.81 36.13 6.22
C ASP A 169 0.03 36.36 4.94
N GLU A 170 1.35 36.29 5.07
CA GLU A 170 2.29 36.26 3.94
C GLU A 170 3.03 34.91 3.95
N GLY A 171 2.42 33.89 3.36
CA GLY A 171 3.05 32.58 3.28
C GLY A 171 2.36 31.47 2.48
N ALA A 172 1.31 31.79 1.74
CA ALA A 172 0.75 30.86 0.77
C ALA A 172 1.42 31.09 -0.60
N GLY A 173 2.50 30.39 -0.89
CA GLY A 173 3.09 30.44 -2.23
C GLY A 173 4.59 30.25 -2.29
N ARG A 174 5.08 29.10 -1.85
CA ARG A 174 6.33 28.52 -2.38
C ARG A 174 6.28 27.01 -2.20
N ALA A 175 5.93 26.31 -3.25
CA ALA A 175 6.29 24.92 -3.44
C ALA A 175 7.82 24.89 -3.60
N GLY A 176 8.51 24.13 -2.77
CA GLY A 176 9.94 23.91 -2.90
C GLY A 176 10.78 24.54 -1.79
N GLY A 177 11.01 23.79 -0.74
CA GLY A 177 11.98 24.06 0.29
C GLY A 177 11.76 23.07 1.42
N ALA A 178 12.60 22.01 1.49
CA ALA A 178 12.62 21.14 2.64
C ALA A 178 12.87 21.98 3.88
N GLY A 179 11.85 22.09 4.73
CA GLY A 179 11.98 22.69 6.05
C GLY A 179 12.97 21.82 6.85
N GLY A 180 14.10 22.40 7.23
CA GLY A 180 14.96 21.81 8.24
C GLY A 180 14.17 21.47 9.51
N PRO A 181 14.68 20.63 10.42
CA PRO A 181 13.95 20.13 11.59
C PRO A 181 13.33 21.31 12.32
N GLY A 182 12.00 21.43 12.20
CA GLY A 182 11.23 22.45 12.89
C GLY A 182 11.56 22.33 14.37
N ARG A 183 12.18 23.36 14.93
CA ARG A 183 12.35 23.51 16.38
C ARG A 183 11.01 23.17 17.00
N ALA A 184 10.97 22.13 17.82
CA ALA A 184 9.87 21.90 18.75
C ALA A 184 9.64 23.23 19.46
N GLY A 185 8.46 23.83 19.19
CA GLY A 185 8.16 25.19 19.62
C GLY A 185 8.45 25.36 21.09
N GLU A 186 9.26 26.36 21.41
CA GLU A 186 9.42 26.84 22.78
C GLU A 186 8.04 27.11 23.35
N ALA A 187 7.72 26.45 24.47
CA ALA A 187 6.50 26.64 25.24
C ALA A 187 6.47 28.05 25.83
N GLY A 188 5.97 29.01 25.07
CA GLY A 188 5.59 30.33 25.53
C GLY A 188 4.28 30.26 26.32
N GLY A 189 4.33 30.64 27.57
CA GLY A 189 3.34 30.53 28.62
C GLY A 189 1.87 30.80 28.26
N GLY A 190 1.05 29.79 28.42
CA GLY A 190 -0.40 29.84 28.41
C GLY A 190 -0.93 28.42 28.67
N ARG A 191 -1.19 28.09 29.96
CA ARG A 191 -1.43 26.74 30.43
C ARG A 191 -2.88 26.29 30.24
N GLY A 192 -3.23 25.79 29.04
CA GLY A 192 -4.25 24.77 28.87
C GLY A 192 -3.59 23.41 28.66
N PRO A 193 -4.29 22.27 28.84
CA PRO A 193 -3.70 20.97 28.52
C PRO A 193 -3.29 20.93 27.04
N VAL A 194 -1.97 20.87 26.81
CA VAL A 194 -1.38 20.91 25.47
C VAL A 194 -1.70 19.60 24.77
N ASP A 195 -2.24 19.66 23.54
CA ASP A 195 -2.41 18.46 22.73
C ASP A 195 -1.05 17.86 22.38
N ARG A 196 -1.00 16.54 22.44
CA ARG A 196 0.20 15.76 22.14
C ARG A 196 -0.07 14.84 20.95
N PRO A 197 0.01 15.33 19.70
CA PRO A 197 -0.09 14.46 18.53
C PRO A 197 1.14 13.57 18.42
N ASN A 198 0.96 12.35 17.95
CA ASN A 198 2.06 11.50 17.54
C ASN A 198 2.75 12.09 16.30
N TRP A 199 3.97 11.63 16.00
CA TRP A 199 4.63 11.93 14.74
C TRP A 199 3.77 11.47 13.55
N ASP A 200 3.25 10.22 13.62
CA ASP A 200 2.22 9.65 12.75
C ASP A 200 0.85 9.70 13.46
N ALA A 201 0.29 10.90 13.66
CA ALA A 201 -1.00 11.08 14.32
C ALA A 201 -2.14 10.53 13.44
N PRO A 202 -3.03 9.64 13.94
CA PRO A 202 -4.04 9.04 13.09
C PRO A 202 -5.17 10.00 12.76
N TYR A 203 -5.67 9.90 11.52
CA TYR A 203 -6.94 10.48 11.12
C TYR A 203 -7.70 9.51 10.21
N ILE A 204 -9.03 9.61 10.22
CA ILE A 204 -9.90 8.82 9.35
C ILE A 204 -11.00 9.70 8.74
N ILE A 205 -11.52 9.27 7.59
CA ILE A 205 -12.79 9.73 7.05
C ILE A 205 -13.86 8.78 7.57
N SER A 206 -14.94 9.31 8.14
CA SER A 206 -16.04 8.49 8.65
C SER A 206 -16.66 7.64 7.52
N PRO A 207 -16.91 6.35 7.73
CA PRO A 207 -17.63 5.53 6.76
C PRO A 207 -19.11 5.93 6.61
N HIS A 208 -19.62 6.80 7.48
CA HIS A 208 -21.02 7.26 7.48
C HIS A 208 -21.20 8.64 6.83
N SER A 209 -20.11 9.39 6.60
CA SER A 209 -20.18 10.71 5.95
C SER A 209 -18.82 11.10 5.39
N SER A 210 -18.74 11.37 4.09
CA SER A 210 -17.54 11.89 3.42
C SER A 210 -17.07 13.24 3.97
N ARG A 211 -17.98 14.01 4.58
CA ARG A 211 -17.67 15.32 5.16
C ARG A 211 -17.12 15.24 6.59
N ARG A 212 -17.25 14.06 7.23
CA ARG A 212 -16.80 13.85 8.59
C ARG A 212 -15.42 13.25 8.62
N LEU A 213 -14.53 13.92 9.34
CA LEU A 213 -13.22 13.39 9.67
C LEU A 213 -13.06 13.33 11.18
N TYR A 214 -12.27 12.37 11.61
CA TYR A 214 -11.73 12.33 12.96
C TYR A 214 -10.21 12.47 12.87
N TRP A 215 -9.63 13.27 13.76
CA TRP A 215 -8.19 13.46 13.92
C TRP A 215 -7.83 13.29 15.39
N ALA A 216 -6.71 12.62 15.67
CA ALA A 216 -6.35 12.34 17.05
C ALA A 216 -4.94 12.84 17.43
N SER A 217 -4.87 13.32 18.66
CA SER A 217 -3.66 13.58 19.45
C SER A 217 -3.69 12.65 20.69
N ASN A 218 -3.58 13.18 21.90
CA ASN A 218 -4.06 12.51 23.11
C ASN A 218 -5.58 12.61 23.29
N LYS A 219 -6.25 13.40 22.44
CA LYS A 219 -7.70 13.59 22.34
C LYS A 219 -8.16 13.31 20.92
N ILE A 220 -9.45 13.11 20.74
CA ILE A 220 -10.07 12.97 19.42
C ILE A 220 -10.87 14.23 19.10
N TYR A 221 -10.66 14.74 17.90
CA TYR A 221 -11.39 15.83 17.29
C TYR A 221 -12.25 15.31 16.14
N ARG A 222 -13.44 15.88 15.99
CA ARG A 222 -14.36 15.60 14.90
C ARG A 222 -14.67 16.88 14.13
N THR A 223 -14.74 16.75 12.82
CA THR A 223 -15.32 17.74 11.91
C THR A 223 -16.46 17.11 11.13
N ASP A 224 -17.46 17.90 10.73
CA ASP A 224 -18.56 17.49 9.84
C ASP A 224 -18.60 18.35 8.56
N ASP A 225 -17.52 19.10 8.30
CA ASP A 225 -17.40 20.05 7.18
C ASP A 225 -16.05 19.99 6.45
N ARG A 226 -15.48 18.78 6.37
CA ARG A 226 -14.20 18.53 5.67
C ARG A 226 -13.00 19.25 6.30
N GLY A 227 -13.02 19.45 7.60
CA GLY A 227 -11.92 20.04 8.36
C GLY A 227 -11.95 21.57 8.49
N ASP A 228 -13.05 22.21 8.10
CA ASP A 228 -13.19 23.65 8.25
C ASP A 228 -13.41 24.05 9.71
N ASN A 229 -14.17 23.25 10.47
CA ASN A 229 -14.38 23.44 11.90
C ASN A 229 -14.23 22.11 12.65
N TRP A 230 -13.61 22.16 13.84
CA TRP A 230 -13.34 20.98 14.65
C TRP A 230 -13.90 21.12 16.05
N VAL A 231 -14.40 20.02 16.60
CA VAL A 231 -14.90 19.89 17.98
C VAL A 231 -14.19 18.71 18.64
N ALA A 232 -13.63 18.93 19.83
CA ALA A 232 -13.12 17.81 20.64
C ALA A 232 -14.30 16.96 21.16
N ILE A 233 -14.22 15.65 20.90
CA ILE A 233 -15.23 14.66 21.33
C ILE A 233 -14.72 13.77 22.47
N SER A 234 -13.51 14.06 22.99
CA SER A 234 -12.95 13.36 24.15
C SER A 234 -12.12 14.27 25.02
N GLY A 235 -11.87 13.84 26.26
CA GLY A 235 -10.76 14.31 27.07
C GLY A 235 -9.46 13.59 26.65
N ASP A 236 -8.44 13.62 27.52
CA ASP A 236 -7.22 12.84 27.37
C ASP A 236 -7.55 11.34 27.49
N LEU A 237 -7.31 10.57 26.42
CA LEU A 237 -7.61 9.14 26.34
C LEU A 237 -6.38 8.26 26.61
N SER A 238 -5.23 8.86 26.85
CA SER A 238 -3.97 8.17 27.17
C SER A 238 -3.82 7.91 28.67
N ARG A 239 -2.71 7.27 29.04
CA ARG A 239 -2.31 7.16 30.47
C ARG A 239 -1.75 8.46 31.02
N ASN A 240 -1.46 9.44 30.15
CA ASN A 240 -0.81 10.70 30.51
C ASN A 240 0.48 10.50 31.31
N LEU A 241 1.33 9.58 30.86
CA LEU A 241 2.57 9.22 31.54
C LEU A 241 3.55 10.39 31.59
N ASN A 242 4.15 10.62 32.76
CA ASN A 242 5.22 11.59 32.89
C ASN A 242 6.55 10.96 32.44
N ARG A 243 7.08 11.38 31.30
CA ARG A 243 8.38 10.88 30.79
C ARG A 243 9.51 11.06 31.79
N ASP A 244 9.44 12.11 32.62
CA ASP A 244 10.48 12.42 33.60
C ASP A 244 10.58 11.42 34.74
N GLU A 245 9.53 10.65 34.94
CA GLU A 245 9.43 9.61 35.98
C GLU A 245 9.67 8.19 35.43
N ILE A 246 9.87 8.06 34.10
CA ILE A 246 10.08 6.76 33.45
C ILE A 246 11.57 6.48 33.31
N PRO A 247 12.07 5.34 33.80
CA PRO A 247 13.45 4.95 33.63
C PRO A 247 13.74 4.63 32.14
N ILE A 248 14.78 5.23 31.58
CA ILE A 248 15.31 4.92 30.26
C ILE A 248 16.65 4.20 30.46
N MET A 249 16.78 2.99 29.93
CA MET A 249 17.93 2.10 30.16
C MET A 249 18.23 1.90 31.66
N GLY A 250 17.16 1.73 32.45
CA GLY A 250 17.24 1.47 33.90
C GLY A 250 17.53 2.68 34.76
N LYS A 251 17.53 3.92 34.22
CA LYS A 251 17.86 5.14 34.96
C LYS A 251 16.87 6.25 34.65
N ILE A 252 16.42 6.99 35.66
CA ILE A 252 15.72 8.26 35.50
C ILE A 252 16.78 9.35 35.21
N TRP A 253 16.68 9.96 34.08
CA TRP A 253 17.62 10.99 33.63
C TRP A 253 17.20 12.38 34.15
N PRO A 254 18.14 13.21 34.59
CA PRO A 254 17.84 14.57 35.05
C PRO A 254 17.32 15.45 33.91
N ALA A 255 16.60 16.51 34.24
CA ALA A 255 15.98 17.38 33.25
C ALA A 255 16.99 18.10 32.33
N ASP A 256 18.22 18.28 32.80
CA ASP A 256 19.33 18.90 32.09
C ASP A 256 20.22 17.92 31.31
N ALA A 257 19.82 16.63 31.20
CA ALA A 257 20.56 15.66 30.40
C ALA A 257 20.62 16.11 28.94
N VAL A 258 21.79 15.95 28.30
CA VAL A 258 22.04 16.37 26.92
C VAL A 258 21.01 15.74 25.97
N SER A 259 20.40 16.57 25.16
CA SER A 259 19.41 16.19 24.12
C SER A 259 18.16 15.46 24.63
N ARG A 260 17.89 15.46 25.94
CA ARG A 260 16.75 14.74 26.53
C ARG A 260 15.39 15.09 25.91
N ASN A 261 15.18 16.36 25.58
CA ASN A 261 13.92 16.88 25.08
C ASN A 261 14.00 17.31 23.59
N GLN A 262 15.08 16.92 22.89
CA GLN A 262 15.28 17.23 21.48
C GLN A 262 14.88 16.03 20.61
N ALA A 263 14.22 16.31 19.48
CA ALA A 263 13.85 15.33 18.46
C ALA A 263 13.17 14.06 19.00
N THR A 264 12.30 14.19 19.98
CA THR A 264 11.55 13.08 20.55
C THR A 264 10.06 13.22 20.28
N THR A 265 9.43 12.10 19.87
CA THR A 265 7.98 12.01 19.76
C THR A 265 7.32 12.21 21.13
N ALA A 266 6.17 12.87 21.17
CA ALA A 266 5.37 12.96 22.38
C ALA A 266 4.95 11.53 22.84
N LEU A 267 4.97 11.31 24.14
CA LEU A 267 4.51 10.07 24.78
C LEU A 267 3.07 10.25 25.27
N SER A 268 2.33 9.15 25.36
CA SER A 268 0.92 9.12 25.79
C SER A 268 0.02 9.84 24.82
N ASN A 269 -0.14 9.26 23.64
CA ASN A 269 -0.97 9.77 22.56
C ASN A 269 -1.66 8.62 21.81
N ILE A 270 -2.66 8.98 21.00
CA ILE A 270 -3.38 8.04 20.16
C ILE A 270 -2.57 7.82 18.88
N VAL A 271 -2.42 6.54 18.48
CA VAL A 271 -1.61 6.11 17.33
C VAL A 271 -2.39 5.27 16.33
N SER A 272 -3.59 4.81 16.71
CA SER A 272 -4.50 4.11 15.82
C SER A 272 -5.94 4.50 16.12
N LEU A 273 -6.79 4.54 15.10
CA LEU A 273 -8.16 5.04 15.18
C LEU A 273 -9.02 4.41 14.10
N ASP A 274 -10.20 3.93 14.48
CA ASP A 274 -11.19 3.45 13.51
C ASP A 274 -12.62 3.68 14.01
N GLU A 275 -13.55 3.89 13.07
CA GLU A 275 -15.00 3.94 13.32
C GLU A 275 -15.66 2.74 12.65
N SER A 276 -16.55 2.05 13.40
CA SER A 276 -17.29 0.92 12.85
C SER A 276 -18.07 1.32 11.59
N PRO A 277 -17.88 0.64 10.46
CA PRO A 277 -18.68 0.94 9.26
C PRO A 277 -20.14 0.48 9.36
N LEU A 278 -20.50 -0.24 10.44
CA LEU A 278 -21.83 -0.79 10.66
C LEU A 278 -22.64 -0.02 11.71
N LEU A 279 -21.98 0.83 12.51
CA LEU A 279 -22.62 1.61 13.57
C LEU A 279 -21.93 2.96 13.74
N GLU A 280 -22.60 4.02 13.33
CA GLU A 280 -22.13 5.39 13.50
C GLU A 280 -21.87 5.72 14.97
N GLY A 281 -20.71 6.33 15.25
CA GLY A 281 -20.32 6.72 16.60
C GLY A 281 -19.76 5.59 17.48
N LEU A 282 -19.64 4.37 16.97
CA LEU A 282 -18.86 3.33 17.60
C LEU A 282 -17.40 3.48 17.13
N ILE A 283 -16.57 4.07 17.99
CA ILE A 283 -15.19 4.45 17.66
C ILE A 283 -14.23 3.75 18.61
N TYR A 284 -13.12 3.29 18.04
CA TYR A 284 -12.00 2.67 18.73
C TYR A 284 -10.73 3.48 18.56
N ALA A 285 -10.00 3.72 19.64
CA ALA A 285 -8.72 4.43 19.62
C ALA A 285 -7.66 3.66 20.40
N GLY A 286 -6.53 3.39 19.76
CA GLY A 286 -5.37 2.75 20.35
C GLY A 286 -4.28 3.76 20.69
N THR A 287 -3.57 3.56 21.81
CA THR A 287 -2.53 4.48 22.27
C THR A 287 -1.14 3.83 22.25
N ASP A 288 -0.10 4.67 22.23
CA ASP A 288 1.30 4.27 22.31
C ASP A 288 1.67 3.72 23.68
N ASP A 289 0.89 4.04 24.72
CA ASP A 289 1.07 3.57 26.09
C ASP A 289 0.13 2.40 26.49
N GLY A 290 -0.44 1.71 25.46
CA GLY A 290 -1.07 0.41 25.59
C GLY A 290 -2.51 0.45 26.10
N LEU A 291 -3.30 1.43 25.69
CA LEU A 291 -4.74 1.47 25.91
C LEU A 291 -5.51 1.30 24.62
N VAL A 292 -6.67 0.67 24.71
CA VAL A 292 -7.73 0.80 23.73
C VAL A 292 -8.91 1.51 24.41
N GLN A 293 -9.35 2.60 23.83
CA GLN A 293 -10.51 3.36 24.27
C GLN A 293 -11.68 3.12 23.32
N VAL A 294 -12.87 2.92 23.86
CA VAL A 294 -14.07 2.61 23.08
C VAL A 294 -15.19 3.55 23.46
N THR A 295 -15.81 4.20 22.48
CA THR A 295 -17.08 4.90 22.63
C THR A 295 -18.15 4.24 21.78
N GLU A 296 -19.36 4.13 22.28
CA GLU A 296 -20.54 3.59 21.57
C GLU A 296 -21.60 4.69 21.29
N ASP A 297 -21.28 5.94 21.63
CA ASP A 297 -22.22 7.08 21.60
C ASP A 297 -21.63 8.37 21.01
N GLY A 298 -20.63 8.21 20.11
CA GLY A 298 -20.02 9.32 19.39
C GLY A 298 -19.11 10.21 20.24
N GLY A 299 -18.54 9.65 21.31
CA GLY A 299 -17.55 10.33 22.14
C GLY A 299 -18.10 10.93 23.43
N LYS A 300 -19.40 10.72 23.76
CA LYS A 300 -19.98 11.23 25.03
C LYS A 300 -19.44 10.46 26.23
N ASN A 301 -19.27 9.15 26.08
CA ASN A 301 -18.70 8.28 27.10
C ASN A 301 -17.61 7.40 26.51
N TRP A 302 -16.50 7.20 27.25
CA TRP A 302 -15.37 6.39 26.83
C TRP A 302 -15.09 5.29 27.85
N ARG A 303 -14.88 4.08 27.35
CA ARG A 303 -14.52 2.89 28.14
C ARG A 303 -13.07 2.50 27.83
N LYS A 304 -12.27 2.43 28.88
CA LYS A 304 -10.86 2.06 28.83
C LYS A 304 -10.66 0.54 28.88
N VAL A 305 -9.80 0.02 28.00
CA VAL A 305 -9.27 -1.34 28.01
C VAL A 305 -7.75 -1.26 28.11
N GLU A 306 -7.14 -2.04 29.01
CA GLU A 306 -5.70 -1.93 29.28
C GLU A 306 -4.99 -3.29 29.44
N GLN A 307 -5.70 -4.40 29.25
CA GLN A 307 -5.16 -5.75 29.33
C GLN A 307 -5.58 -6.56 28.11
N PHE A 308 -4.61 -7.18 27.48
CA PHE A 308 -4.81 -8.01 26.29
C PHE A 308 -4.15 -9.37 26.50
N PRO A 309 -4.76 -10.49 26.06
CA PRO A 309 -4.21 -11.82 26.21
C PRO A 309 -2.78 -11.92 25.67
N GLY A 310 -1.86 -12.29 26.57
CA GLY A 310 -0.46 -12.52 26.23
C GLY A 310 0.41 -11.28 26.05
N ALA A 311 -0.16 -10.09 25.88
CA ALA A 311 0.61 -8.86 25.71
C ALA A 311 1.03 -8.26 27.05
N PRO A 312 2.30 -7.83 27.21
CA PRO A 312 2.74 -7.10 28.39
C PRO A 312 2.01 -5.76 28.59
N PRO A 313 1.96 -5.22 29.81
CA PRO A 313 1.43 -3.86 30.02
C PRO A 313 2.18 -2.82 29.17
N TRP A 314 1.45 -1.78 28.71
CA TRP A 314 1.99 -0.68 27.91
C TRP A 314 2.50 -1.10 26.52
N THR A 315 2.03 -2.22 25.98
CA THR A 315 2.35 -2.62 24.61
C THR A 315 1.68 -1.65 23.63
N TYR A 316 2.45 -1.12 22.69
CA TYR A 316 1.99 -0.16 21.67
C TYR A 316 0.84 -0.76 20.86
N VAL A 317 -0.26 -0.02 20.68
CA VAL A 317 -1.42 -0.43 19.89
C VAL A 317 -1.24 0.03 18.45
N SER A 318 -0.59 -0.80 17.64
CA SER A 318 -0.20 -0.43 16.27
C SER A 318 -1.39 -0.25 15.34
N ASP A 319 -2.48 -1.00 15.57
CA ASP A 319 -3.68 -0.89 14.76
C ASP A 319 -4.95 -1.28 15.53
N VAL A 320 -6.05 -0.61 15.23
CA VAL A 320 -7.40 -0.98 15.63
C VAL A 320 -8.27 -1.06 14.38
N PHE A 321 -8.98 -2.16 14.18
CA PHE A 321 -9.77 -2.42 12.99
C PHE A 321 -11.17 -2.91 13.35
N ALA A 322 -12.17 -2.08 13.11
CA ALA A 322 -13.57 -2.44 13.32
C ALA A 322 -14.07 -3.31 12.16
N SER A 323 -14.68 -4.45 12.49
CA SER A 323 -15.14 -5.39 11.49
C SER A 323 -16.18 -4.78 10.54
N PRO A 324 -16.01 -4.93 9.22
CA PRO A 324 -17.05 -4.59 8.26
C PRO A 324 -18.17 -5.66 8.16
N ARG A 325 -18.07 -6.73 8.95
CA ARG A 325 -18.97 -7.90 8.90
C ARG A 325 -19.87 -8.05 10.12
N ASP A 326 -19.38 -7.64 11.27
CA ASP A 326 -20.10 -7.75 12.53
C ASP A 326 -19.81 -6.53 13.41
N VAL A 327 -20.86 -5.82 13.81
CA VAL A 327 -20.80 -4.62 14.64
C VAL A 327 -20.17 -4.85 16.02
N ASN A 328 -20.15 -6.10 16.50
CA ASN A 328 -19.59 -6.44 17.80
C ASN A 328 -18.11 -6.83 17.71
N THR A 329 -17.61 -7.06 16.50
CA THR A 329 -16.24 -7.54 16.28
C THR A 329 -15.28 -6.39 16.02
N VAL A 330 -14.14 -6.41 16.74
CA VAL A 330 -13.01 -5.51 16.54
C VAL A 330 -11.72 -6.29 16.72
N PHE A 331 -10.72 -5.94 15.92
CA PHE A 331 -9.37 -6.50 15.96
C PHE A 331 -8.39 -5.46 16.47
N VAL A 332 -7.36 -5.91 17.19
CA VAL A 332 -6.28 -5.05 17.66
C VAL A 332 -4.95 -5.75 17.42
N ALA A 333 -4.08 -5.06 16.70
CA ALA A 333 -2.69 -5.41 16.58
C ALA A 333 -1.85 -4.63 17.59
N LEU A 334 -0.92 -5.32 18.23
CA LEU A 334 -0.02 -4.71 19.22
C LEU A 334 1.41 -5.14 18.92
N ASN A 335 2.37 -4.27 19.20
CA ASN A 335 3.78 -4.61 19.12
C ASN A 335 4.59 -4.01 20.28
N ASN A 336 5.72 -4.64 20.58
CA ASN A 336 6.53 -4.26 21.72
C ASN A 336 8.03 -4.23 21.36
N TRP A 337 8.35 -4.06 20.08
CA TRP A 337 9.71 -4.10 19.55
C TRP A 337 10.64 -3.09 20.22
N GLN A 338 10.13 -1.91 20.58
CA GLN A 338 10.90 -0.86 21.28
C GLN A 338 11.43 -1.31 22.64
N ARG A 339 10.89 -2.40 23.19
CA ARG A 339 11.33 -3.03 24.44
C ARG A 339 12.06 -4.34 24.23
N GLY A 340 12.40 -4.69 22.95
CA GLY A 340 13.08 -5.92 22.61
C GLY A 340 12.20 -7.17 22.67
N ASP A 341 10.88 -7.02 22.70
CA ASP A 341 9.91 -8.11 22.63
C ASP A 341 9.26 -8.13 21.26
N TYR A 342 9.63 -9.08 20.43
CA TYR A 342 9.26 -9.20 19.02
C TYR A 342 8.16 -10.23 18.77
N LYS A 343 7.39 -10.61 19.77
CA LYS A 343 6.30 -11.58 19.62
C LYS A 343 5.12 -10.96 18.87
N ALA A 344 4.44 -11.78 18.10
CA ALA A 344 3.19 -11.40 17.47
C ALA A 344 2.07 -11.29 18.51
N TYR A 345 1.47 -10.12 18.62
CA TYR A 345 0.30 -9.87 19.45
C TYR A 345 -0.83 -9.40 18.56
N LEU A 346 -1.84 -10.25 18.41
CA LEU A 346 -3.03 -9.98 17.62
C LEU A 346 -4.24 -10.54 18.37
N VAL A 347 -5.22 -9.69 18.63
CA VAL A 347 -6.39 -10.06 19.44
C VAL A 347 -7.68 -9.66 18.76
N ARG A 348 -8.75 -10.40 18.99
CA ARG A 348 -10.12 -10.15 18.55
C ARG A 348 -11.05 -10.05 19.74
N SER A 349 -11.98 -9.12 19.67
CA SER A 349 -13.16 -9.04 20.53
C SER A 349 -14.41 -9.27 19.67
N ASN A 350 -15.41 -9.95 20.21
CA ASN A 350 -16.73 -10.16 19.61
C ASN A 350 -17.85 -9.48 20.45
N ASP A 351 -17.49 -8.54 21.29
CA ASP A 351 -18.41 -7.85 22.21
C ASP A 351 -18.03 -6.36 22.37
N ARG A 352 -17.56 -5.74 21.27
CA ARG A 352 -17.13 -4.33 21.20
C ARG A 352 -15.99 -4.01 22.17
N GLY A 353 -15.03 -4.93 22.33
CA GLY A 353 -13.86 -4.72 23.14
C GLY A 353 -14.08 -4.89 24.65
N ARG A 354 -15.09 -5.65 25.08
CA ARG A 354 -15.28 -5.98 26.50
C ARG A 354 -14.42 -7.18 26.91
N THR A 355 -14.35 -8.18 26.04
CA THR A 355 -13.49 -9.35 26.19
C THR A 355 -12.64 -9.59 24.97
N TRP A 356 -11.49 -10.21 25.13
CA TRP A 356 -10.50 -10.40 24.07
C TRP A 356 -10.00 -11.83 23.99
N THR A 357 -9.75 -12.29 22.78
CA THR A 357 -9.18 -13.60 22.46
C THR A 357 -7.98 -13.40 21.55
N ALA A 358 -6.86 -14.07 21.86
CA ALA A 358 -5.69 -14.07 20.98
C ALA A 358 -6.00 -14.86 19.69
N ILE A 359 -5.62 -14.28 18.55
CA ILE A 359 -5.78 -14.87 17.21
C ILE A 359 -4.47 -14.85 16.41
N ASN A 360 -3.34 -14.74 17.10
CA ASN A 360 -2.02 -14.82 16.48
C ASN A 360 -1.63 -16.25 16.04
N GLY A 361 -2.39 -17.28 16.46
CA GLY A 361 -2.24 -18.67 16.00
C GLY A 361 -0.78 -19.12 15.94
N ASP A 362 -0.38 -19.57 14.76
CA ASP A 362 0.97 -20.01 14.44
C ASP A 362 1.82 -18.96 13.69
N LEU A 363 1.49 -17.67 13.82
CA LEU A 363 2.38 -16.61 13.33
C LEU A 363 3.79 -16.84 13.88
N PRO A 364 4.83 -16.73 13.03
CA PRO A 364 6.18 -17.06 13.45
C PRO A 364 6.66 -16.16 14.61
N ALA A 365 7.49 -16.69 15.46
CA ALA A 365 8.16 -15.90 16.49
C ALA A 365 8.95 -14.74 15.84
N ARG A 366 9.04 -13.59 16.51
CA ARG A 366 9.73 -12.38 16.04
C ARG A 366 9.07 -11.72 14.83
N HIS A 367 7.74 -11.82 14.74
CA HIS A 367 6.92 -11.16 13.72
C HIS A 367 5.96 -10.19 14.40
N ASP A 368 6.45 -9.04 14.84
CA ASP A 368 5.61 -7.96 15.35
C ASP A 368 4.50 -7.66 14.35
N VAL A 369 3.27 -7.47 14.85
CA VAL A 369 2.12 -7.16 14.01
C VAL A 369 1.92 -5.65 13.95
N TRP A 370 1.83 -5.12 12.74
CA TRP A 370 1.66 -3.69 12.48
C TRP A 370 0.24 -3.34 12.06
N ALA A 371 -0.39 -4.20 11.25
CA ALA A 371 -1.71 -3.95 10.68
C ALA A 371 -2.53 -5.22 10.58
N ILE A 372 -3.85 -5.08 10.59
CA ILE A 372 -4.82 -6.15 10.38
C ILE A 372 -5.93 -5.65 9.44
N ALA A 373 -6.36 -6.51 8.51
CA ALA A 373 -7.52 -6.26 7.68
C ALA A 373 -8.39 -7.50 7.60
N GLN A 374 -9.72 -7.33 7.60
CA GLN A 374 -10.69 -8.40 7.41
C GLN A 374 -11.35 -8.29 6.04
N ASP A 375 -11.53 -9.44 5.38
CA ASP A 375 -12.30 -9.48 4.14
C ASP A 375 -13.76 -9.02 4.37
N HIS A 376 -14.26 -8.25 3.42
CA HIS A 376 -15.59 -7.68 3.49
C HIS A 376 -16.72 -8.69 3.16
N VAL A 377 -16.38 -9.93 2.78
CA VAL A 377 -17.33 -11.01 2.43
C VAL A 377 -17.23 -12.18 3.40
N ASN A 378 -16.03 -12.70 3.68
CA ASN A 378 -15.77 -13.83 4.56
C ASN A 378 -15.18 -13.32 5.89
N ALA A 379 -15.88 -13.56 7.01
CA ALA A 379 -15.47 -13.09 8.34
C ALA A 379 -14.17 -13.75 8.85
N ASP A 380 -13.87 -14.95 8.41
CA ASP A 380 -12.70 -15.72 8.84
C ASP A 380 -11.45 -15.49 7.95
N LEU A 381 -11.62 -14.78 6.84
CA LEU A 381 -10.51 -14.38 5.98
C LEU A 381 -9.92 -13.06 6.47
N LEU A 382 -8.70 -13.15 7.05
CA LEU A 382 -7.98 -12.00 7.60
C LEU A 382 -6.59 -11.90 6.96
N PHE A 383 -6.07 -10.67 6.94
CA PHE A 383 -4.71 -10.36 6.49
C PHE A 383 -3.97 -9.64 7.61
N ALA A 384 -2.73 -10.03 7.88
CA ALA A 384 -1.89 -9.38 8.88
C ALA A 384 -0.60 -8.86 8.24
N GLY A 385 -0.27 -7.60 8.51
CA GLY A 385 1.01 -6.99 8.19
C GLY A 385 1.98 -7.17 9.36
N THR A 386 3.16 -7.73 9.08
CA THR A 386 4.16 -8.02 10.09
C THR A 386 5.52 -7.42 9.73
N GLU A 387 6.48 -7.51 10.66
CA GLU A 387 7.87 -7.07 10.45
C GLU A 387 8.53 -7.73 9.21
N PHE A 388 8.14 -8.95 8.84
CA PHE A 388 8.79 -9.70 7.76
C PHE A 388 7.80 -10.19 6.68
N GLY A 389 6.77 -9.41 6.40
CA GLY A 389 5.84 -9.68 5.31
C GLY A 389 4.38 -9.68 5.70
N ALA A 390 3.53 -9.97 4.72
CA ALA A 390 2.09 -10.12 4.90
C ALA A 390 1.72 -11.59 5.07
N PHE A 391 0.72 -11.84 5.92
CA PHE A 391 0.17 -13.15 6.19
C PHE A 391 -1.34 -13.15 5.95
N VAL A 392 -1.88 -14.31 5.63
CA VAL A 392 -3.32 -14.55 5.45
C VAL A 392 -3.76 -15.73 6.28
N THR A 393 -4.95 -15.65 6.84
CA THR A 393 -5.68 -16.77 7.45
C THR A 393 -7.05 -16.91 6.81
N VAL A 394 -7.55 -18.14 6.71
CA VAL A 394 -8.91 -18.44 6.22
C VAL A 394 -9.77 -19.11 7.30
N ASP A 395 -9.26 -19.19 8.52
CA ASP A 395 -9.89 -19.83 9.67
C ASP A 395 -10.00 -18.91 10.91
N GLY A 396 -9.98 -17.59 10.68
CA GLY A 396 -10.17 -16.59 11.74
C GLY A 396 -8.98 -16.41 12.66
N GLY A 397 -7.78 -16.82 12.24
CA GLY A 397 -6.53 -16.61 12.98
C GLY A 397 -5.98 -17.86 13.68
N GLY A 398 -6.51 -19.04 13.37
CA GLY A 398 -5.96 -20.31 13.86
C GLY A 398 -4.63 -20.66 13.18
N HIS A 399 -4.59 -20.55 11.85
CA HIS A 399 -3.41 -20.80 11.04
C HIS A 399 -3.13 -19.64 10.09
N TRP A 400 -1.87 -19.25 9.98
CA TRP A 400 -1.42 -18.14 9.15
C TRP A 400 -0.43 -18.59 8.07
N VAL A 401 -0.66 -18.16 6.84
CA VAL A 401 0.19 -18.47 5.69
C VAL A 401 0.82 -17.18 5.15
N GLN A 402 2.12 -17.17 5.00
CA GLN A 402 2.82 -16.01 4.43
C GLN A 402 2.55 -15.85 2.94
N LEU A 403 2.19 -14.65 2.53
CA LEU A 403 2.06 -14.27 1.11
C LEU A 403 3.46 -14.04 0.52
N LYS A 404 3.92 -14.99 -0.33
CA LYS A 404 5.29 -14.99 -0.88
C LYS A 404 5.38 -14.64 -2.37
N GLY A 405 4.26 -14.59 -3.08
CA GLY A 405 4.21 -14.49 -4.55
C GLY A 405 4.82 -13.20 -5.12
N GLY A 406 6.13 -13.10 -5.18
CA GLY A 406 6.85 -11.95 -5.72
C GLY A 406 7.07 -10.80 -4.74
N MET A 407 6.54 -10.88 -3.53
CA MET A 407 6.79 -9.90 -2.47
C MET A 407 8.10 -10.23 -1.74
N PRO A 408 9.04 -9.29 -1.61
CA PRO A 408 10.25 -9.49 -0.83
C PRO A 408 9.95 -9.54 0.67
N ILE A 409 10.92 -9.98 1.46
CA ILE A 409 10.86 -9.81 2.92
C ILE A 409 11.00 -8.32 3.22
N ALA A 410 9.94 -7.72 3.71
CA ALA A 410 9.87 -6.32 4.09
C ALA A 410 8.83 -6.14 5.19
N GLN A 411 9.02 -5.14 6.04
CA GLN A 411 8.02 -4.75 7.02
C GLN A 411 6.76 -4.27 6.32
N VAL A 412 5.61 -4.83 6.69
CA VAL A 412 4.29 -4.41 6.19
C VAL A 412 3.63 -3.55 7.25
N ARG A 413 3.58 -2.24 6.98
CA ARG A 413 3.10 -1.23 7.93
C ARG A 413 1.60 -1.03 7.89
N ASP A 414 0.98 -1.23 6.72
CA ASP A 414 -0.46 -1.01 6.56
C ASP A 414 -1.04 -1.85 5.43
N LEU A 415 -2.34 -2.08 5.49
CA LEU A 415 -3.13 -2.91 4.57
C LEU A 415 -4.43 -2.20 4.21
N ALA A 416 -4.76 -2.15 2.93
CA ALA A 416 -6.04 -1.62 2.46
C ALA A 416 -6.72 -2.59 1.49
N ILE A 417 -8.02 -2.83 1.68
CA ILE A 417 -8.83 -3.66 0.78
C ILE A 417 -9.66 -2.77 -0.13
N GLN A 418 -9.43 -2.89 -1.44
CA GLN A 418 -10.31 -2.31 -2.45
C GLN A 418 -11.46 -3.29 -2.72
N LYS A 419 -12.65 -2.95 -2.18
CA LYS A 419 -13.78 -3.89 -2.11
C LYS A 419 -14.39 -4.25 -3.47
N ARG A 420 -14.42 -3.30 -4.43
CA ARG A 420 -14.99 -3.52 -5.78
C ARG A 420 -14.16 -4.52 -6.58
N GLU A 421 -12.83 -4.40 -6.49
CA GLU A 421 -11.90 -5.24 -7.25
C GLU A 421 -11.46 -6.49 -6.48
N ASN A 422 -11.75 -6.58 -5.18
CA ASN A 422 -11.22 -7.58 -4.26
C ASN A 422 -9.68 -7.60 -4.24
N ASP A 423 -9.08 -6.43 -4.32
CA ASP A 423 -7.63 -6.28 -4.27
C ASP A 423 -7.17 -5.98 -2.84
N LEU A 424 -6.07 -6.60 -2.42
CA LEU A 424 -5.37 -6.24 -1.19
C LEU A 424 -4.15 -5.41 -1.55
N VAL A 425 -4.12 -4.16 -1.10
CA VAL A 425 -2.97 -3.27 -1.25
C VAL A 425 -2.15 -3.28 0.04
N ILE A 426 -0.86 -3.51 -0.11
CA ILE A 426 0.10 -3.73 0.97
C ILE A 426 1.13 -2.61 0.95
N ALA A 427 1.21 -1.82 2.01
CA ALA A 427 2.25 -0.81 2.19
C ALA A 427 3.45 -1.39 2.92
N THR A 428 4.62 -1.31 2.29
CA THR A 428 5.86 -1.77 2.90
C THR A 428 6.76 -0.63 3.33
N PHE A 429 7.45 -0.82 4.42
CA PHE A 429 8.46 0.12 4.89
C PHE A 429 9.81 -0.25 4.29
N GLY A 430 10.07 0.25 3.07
CA GLY A 430 11.33 0.07 2.35
C GLY A 430 11.24 -0.61 0.98
N ARG A 431 10.05 -1.06 0.51
CA ARG A 431 9.90 -1.74 -0.79
C ARG A 431 8.68 -1.27 -1.60
N GLY A 432 8.09 -0.12 -1.27
CA GLY A 432 6.95 0.42 -1.99
C GLY A 432 5.63 -0.31 -1.71
N PHE A 433 4.70 -0.19 -2.65
CA PHE A 433 3.40 -0.87 -2.58
C PHE A 433 3.42 -2.20 -3.33
N TYR A 434 2.65 -3.17 -2.80
CA TYR A 434 2.31 -4.42 -3.49
C TYR A 434 0.80 -4.56 -3.56
N VAL A 435 0.31 -5.13 -4.66
CA VAL A 435 -1.11 -5.40 -4.84
C VAL A 435 -1.29 -6.90 -5.09
N LEU A 436 -2.09 -7.54 -4.25
CA LEU A 436 -2.63 -8.86 -4.53
C LEU A 436 -3.96 -8.67 -5.22
N ASP A 437 -3.93 -8.69 -6.56
CA ASP A 437 -5.13 -8.53 -7.38
C ASP A 437 -6.10 -9.69 -7.14
N ASP A 438 -7.37 -9.39 -7.01
CA ASP A 438 -8.47 -10.36 -6.88
C ASP A 438 -8.14 -11.55 -5.97
N TYR A 439 -8.10 -11.30 -4.68
CA TYR A 439 -7.87 -12.34 -3.69
C TYR A 439 -9.11 -13.20 -3.40
N SER A 440 -10.23 -13.00 -4.11
CA SER A 440 -11.53 -13.63 -3.81
C SER A 440 -11.46 -15.16 -3.77
N ALA A 441 -10.54 -15.78 -4.52
CA ALA A 441 -10.29 -17.23 -4.45
C ALA A 441 -9.96 -17.73 -3.04
N LEU A 442 -9.38 -16.89 -2.17
CA LEU A 442 -9.07 -17.26 -0.78
C LEU A 442 -10.32 -17.46 0.07
N ARG A 443 -11.46 -16.88 -0.31
CA ARG A 443 -12.76 -17.06 0.39
C ARG A 443 -13.27 -18.49 0.31
N GLU A 444 -12.92 -19.21 -0.77
CA GLU A 444 -13.37 -20.56 -1.04
C GLU A 444 -12.26 -21.60 -0.83
N MET A 445 -11.12 -21.18 -0.26
CA MET A 445 -10.01 -22.08 0.04
C MET A 445 -10.37 -22.96 1.22
N SER A 446 -10.94 -24.13 0.91
CA SER A 446 -11.33 -25.15 1.88
C SER A 446 -10.45 -26.39 1.76
N ALA A 447 -10.44 -27.21 2.81
CA ALA A 447 -9.78 -28.50 2.76
C ALA A 447 -10.29 -29.36 1.58
N GLN A 448 -11.58 -29.28 1.25
CA GLN A 448 -12.16 -29.99 0.10
C GLN A 448 -11.57 -29.49 -1.22
N ALA A 449 -11.55 -28.18 -1.48
CA ALA A 449 -10.98 -27.62 -2.70
C ALA A 449 -9.49 -27.98 -2.89
N LEU A 450 -8.74 -28.09 -1.80
CA LEU A 450 -7.32 -28.47 -1.81
C LEU A 450 -7.09 -29.97 -2.05
N THR A 451 -8.09 -30.83 -1.83
CA THR A 451 -7.99 -32.27 -2.06
C THR A 451 -8.40 -32.70 -3.48
N GLU A 452 -9.09 -31.87 -4.24
CA GLU A 452 -9.42 -32.11 -5.64
C GLU A 452 -8.15 -32.18 -6.50
N ASP A 453 -8.18 -32.93 -7.59
CA ASP A 453 -7.04 -33.03 -8.54
C ASP A 453 -6.68 -31.64 -9.10
N ALA A 454 -7.72 -30.88 -9.45
CA ALA A 454 -7.60 -29.45 -9.72
C ALA A 454 -8.95 -28.76 -9.45
N HIS A 455 -8.90 -27.55 -8.90
CA HIS A 455 -10.05 -26.72 -8.58
C HIS A 455 -9.93 -25.36 -9.26
N LEU A 456 -10.98 -24.96 -10.01
CA LEU A 456 -11.07 -23.63 -10.63
C LEU A 456 -11.97 -22.75 -9.77
N PHE A 457 -11.40 -21.69 -9.19
CA PHE A 457 -12.13 -20.74 -8.36
C PHE A 457 -13.00 -19.81 -9.20
N PRO A 458 -14.08 -19.25 -8.64
CA PRO A 458 -14.81 -18.15 -9.25
C PRO A 458 -13.89 -16.98 -9.59
N LEU A 459 -14.24 -16.21 -10.58
CA LEU A 459 -13.50 -15.05 -11.01
C LEU A 459 -14.43 -13.85 -11.18
N ARG A 460 -13.87 -12.65 -11.08
CA ARG A 460 -14.56 -11.40 -11.35
C ARG A 460 -14.83 -11.21 -12.84
N ASP A 461 -15.70 -10.27 -13.18
CA ASP A 461 -15.93 -9.86 -14.56
C ASP A 461 -14.63 -9.34 -15.21
N ALA A 462 -14.48 -9.60 -16.50
CA ALA A 462 -13.30 -9.24 -17.26
C ALA A 462 -13.55 -7.93 -18.02
N TYR A 463 -12.74 -6.91 -17.77
CA TYR A 463 -12.87 -5.63 -18.46
C TYR A 463 -12.30 -5.69 -19.88
N LEU A 464 -13.13 -5.29 -20.84
CA LEU A 464 -12.75 -5.15 -22.24
C LEU A 464 -12.48 -3.67 -22.56
N PHE A 465 -11.24 -3.35 -22.91
CA PHE A 465 -10.84 -2.02 -23.35
C PHE A 465 -9.66 -2.09 -24.32
N SER A 466 -9.43 -0.99 -25.04
CA SER A 466 -8.28 -0.89 -25.94
C SER A 466 -7.04 -0.43 -25.17
N LEU A 467 -5.97 -1.23 -25.26
CA LEU A 467 -4.67 -0.83 -24.72
C LEU A 467 -4.08 0.28 -25.58
N LEU A 468 -3.69 1.38 -24.93
CA LEU A 468 -3.02 2.53 -25.56
C LEU A 468 -1.51 2.26 -25.71
N GLY A 469 -0.84 3.05 -26.57
CA GLY A 469 0.62 2.96 -26.74
C GLY A 469 1.07 1.81 -27.63
N GLN A 470 0.22 1.30 -28.54
CA GLN A 470 0.69 0.38 -29.58
C GLN A 470 1.50 1.17 -30.60
N ALA A 471 2.76 0.77 -30.81
CA ALA A 471 3.53 1.28 -31.94
C ALA A 471 2.90 0.81 -33.25
N PRO A 472 2.84 1.63 -34.31
CA PRO A 472 2.47 1.17 -35.65
C PRO A 472 3.34 -0.01 -36.07
N ALA A 473 2.78 -0.93 -36.85
CA ALA A 473 3.54 -2.07 -37.37
C ALA A 473 4.78 -1.58 -38.12
N GLY A 474 5.97 -2.03 -37.69
CA GLY A 474 7.25 -1.62 -38.26
C GLY A 474 7.97 -0.45 -37.55
N ALA A 475 7.33 0.22 -36.61
CA ALA A 475 8.02 1.18 -35.77
C ALA A 475 8.78 0.45 -34.64
N ALA A 476 10.07 0.29 -34.78
CA ALA A 476 10.97 -0.08 -33.70
C ALA A 476 11.15 1.12 -32.74
N GLY A 477 10.03 1.65 -32.25
CA GLY A 477 10.00 2.87 -31.47
C GLY A 477 10.26 2.60 -29.98
N ILE A 478 11.48 2.30 -29.61
CA ILE A 478 11.89 2.20 -28.20
C ILE A 478 12.21 3.59 -27.64
N GLY A 479 12.47 4.57 -28.49
CA GLY A 479 12.99 5.88 -28.08
C GLY A 479 12.09 6.71 -27.17
N ALA A 480 10.77 6.57 -27.29
CA ALA A 480 9.82 7.35 -26.49
C ALA A 480 9.72 6.89 -25.02
N MET A 481 10.23 5.71 -24.70
CA MET A 481 10.14 5.13 -23.36
C MET A 481 11.52 5.01 -22.68
N ALA A 482 12.59 5.37 -23.38
CA ALA A 482 13.94 5.35 -22.81
C ALA A 482 14.03 6.36 -21.67
N GLY A 483 14.34 5.87 -20.47
CA GLY A 483 14.45 6.70 -19.26
C GLY A 483 13.18 6.80 -18.40
N ASN A 484 12.06 6.23 -18.82
CA ASN A 484 10.87 6.18 -18.00
C ASN A 484 10.79 4.87 -17.21
N TRP A 485 10.67 4.97 -15.89
CA TRP A 485 10.34 3.83 -15.06
C TRP A 485 8.86 3.49 -15.23
N THR A 486 8.54 2.20 -15.37
CA THR A 486 7.16 1.71 -15.46
C THR A 486 6.98 0.46 -14.64
N THR A 487 5.85 0.38 -13.92
CA THR A 487 5.39 -0.85 -13.28
C THR A 487 4.38 -1.54 -14.19
N PRO A 488 4.51 -2.84 -14.50
CA PRO A 488 3.55 -3.55 -15.34
C PRO A 488 2.14 -3.46 -14.78
N ASN A 489 1.15 -3.30 -15.68
CA ASN A 489 -0.25 -3.48 -15.30
C ASN A 489 -0.51 -4.95 -14.87
N PRO A 490 -1.54 -5.20 -14.04
CA PRO A 490 -2.12 -6.53 -13.93
C PRO A 490 -2.46 -7.12 -15.30
N PRO A 491 -2.49 -8.46 -15.45
CA PRO A 491 -2.81 -9.10 -16.72
C PRO A 491 -4.12 -8.55 -17.32
N PHE A 492 -4.11 -8.27 -18.63
CA PHE A 492 -5.30 -7.85 -19.36
C PHE A 492 -6.22 -9.03 -19.63
N GLY A 493 -7.53 -8.87 -19.41
CA GLY A 493 -8.57 -9.83 -19.72
C GLY A 493 -9.08 -10.60 -18.51
N ALA A 494 -9.50 -11.86 -18.71
CA ALA A 494 -9.99 -12.72 -17.65
C ALA A 494 -8.81 -13.43 -16.96
N VAL A 495 -8.71 -13.27 -15.65
CA VAL A 495 -7.67 -13.93 -14.84
C VAL A 495 -8.30 -15.04 -14.03
N PHE A 496 -7.89 -16.28 -14.29
CA PHE A 496 -8.37 -17.47 -13.62
C PHE A 496 -7.40 -17.86 -12.50
N THR A 497 -7.90 -18.01 -11.29
CA THR A 497 -7.18 -18.60 -10.16
C THR A 497 -7.58 -20.06 -10.05
N LEU A 498 -6.61 -20.96 -9.95
CA LEU A 498 -6.85 -22.39 -9.81
C LEU A 498 -5.86 -23.00 -8.83
N HIS A 499 -6.29 -24.06 -8.16
CA HIS A 499 -5.43 -24.95 -7.37
C HIS A 499 -5.21 -26.26 -8.14
N VAL A 500 -3.99 -26.75 -8.17
CA VAL A 500 -3.61 -28.04 -8.75
C VAL A 500 -2.92 -28.85 -7.67
N ARG A 501 -3.49 -30.00 -7.30
CA ARG A 501 -2.92 -30.85 -6.26
C ARG A 501 -1.60 -31.49 -6.70
N GLN A 502 -1.54 -31.96 -7.93
CA GLN A 502 -0.36 -32.55 -8.57
C GLN A 502 -0.47 -32.47 -10.10
N ASP A 503 0.66 -32.53 -10.78
CA ASP A 503 0.66 -32.55 -12.24
C ASP A 503 -0.11 -33.76 -12.77
N PRO A 504 -0.85 -33.63 -13.91
CA PRO A 504 -1.55 -34.73 -14.50
C PRO A 504 -0.59 -35.88 -14.87
N PRO A 505 -0.95 -37.14 -14.56
CA PRO A 505 -0.08 -38.29 -14.86
C PRO A 505 -0.02 -38.58 -16.36
N GLY A 506 1.00 -39.34 -16.78
CA GLY A 506 1.09 -39.93 -18.14
C GLY A 506 1.35 -38.90 -19.26
N GLY A 507 1.92 -37.76 -18.98
CA GLY A 507 2.20 -36.71 -19.97
C GLY A 507 0.96 -35.94 -20.45
N ALA A 508 -0.18 -36.11 -19.79
CA ALA A 508 -1.37 -35.29 -20.01
C ALA A 508 -1.11 -33.85 -19.62
N LYS A 509 -1.83 -32.91 -20.26
CA LYS A 509 -1.72 -31.47 -19.97
C LYS A 509 -3.02 -30.96 -19.35
N LEU A 510 -2.91 -29.91 -18.53
CA LEU A 510 -4.07 -29.11 -18.17
C LEU A 510 -4.34 -28.08 -19.27
N VAL A 511 -5.61 -27.92 -19.64
CA VAL A 511 -6.08 -26.97 -20.63
C VAL A 511 -7.27 -26.20 -20.08
N MET A 512 -7.37 -24.92 -20.43
CA MET A 512 -8.54 -24.09 -20.19
C MET A 512 -9.35 -23.99 -21.48
N THR A 513 -10.61 -24.34 -21.44
CA THR A 513 -11.55 -24.18 -22.56
C THR A 513 -12.54 -23.07 -22.21
N ILE A 514 -12.64 -22.07 -23.04
CA ILE A 514 -13.60 -20.98 -22.94
C ILE A 514 -14.70 -21.19 -23.97
N THR A 515 -15.95 -21.16 -23.52
CA THR A 515 -17.14 -21.22 -24.39
C THR A 515 -17.99 -19.95 -24.21
N ASP A 516 -18.74 -19.59 -25.24
CA ASP A 516 -19.79 -18.59 -25.12
C ASP A 516 -21.08 -19.19 -24.51
N ASP A 517 -22.09 -18.37 -24.32
CA ASP A 517 -23.37 -18.75 -23.71
C ASP A 517 -24.16 -19.79 -24.54
N SER A 518 -23.82 -19.96 -25.82
CA SER A 518 -24.38 -21.01 -26.67
C SER A 518 -23.65 -22.37 -26.52
N GLY A 519 -22.58 -22.42 -25.77
CA GLY A 519 -21.71 -23.60 -25.60
C GLY A 519 -20.66 -23.74 -26.73
N LYS A 520 -20.56 -22.78 -27.64
CA LYS A 520 -19.55 -22.80 -28.70
C LYS A 520 -18.18 -22.51 -28.14
N GLN A 521 -17.16 -23.31 -28.45
CA GLN A 521 -15.78 -23.04 -28.09
C GLN A 521 -15.30 -21.73 -28.74
N VAL A 522 -14.83 -20.84 -27.89
CA VAL A 522 -14.23 -19.56 -28.27
C VAL A 522 -12.72 -19.64 -28.27
N ARG A 523 -12.17 -20.26 -27.22
CA ARG A 523 -10.73 -20.38 -27.03
C ARG A 523 -10.38 -21.67 -26.27
N ARG A 524 -9.25 -22.30 -26.63
CA ARG A 524 -8.58 -23.29 -25.80
C ARG A 524 -7.09 -22.98 -25.70
N PHE A 525 -6.53 -23.13 -24.51
CA PHE A 525 -5.10 -22.88 -24.28
C PHE A 525 -4.55 -23.76 -23.15
N ASP A 526 -3.25 -24.03 -23.23
CA ASP A 526 -2.55 -24.82 -22.22
C ASP A 526 -2.46 -24.01 -20.91
N VAL A 527 -2.70 -24.69 -19.79
CA VAL A 527 -2.42 -24.18 -18.44
C VAL A 527 -1.08 -24.74 -18.00
N ALA A 528 -0.16 -23.87 -17.61
CA ALA A 528 1.18 -24.30 -17.20
C ALA A 528 1.11 -25.32 -16.05
N GLY A 529 1.89 -26.39 -16.13
CA GLY A 529 1.96 -27.48 -15.14
C GLY A 529 2.53 -27.02 -13.78
N GLY A 530 2.46 -27.91 -12.80
CA GLY A 530 2.97 -27.80 -11.43
C GLY A 530 1.88 -27.70 -10.37
N ALA A 531 2.13 -28.23 -9.19
CA ALA A 531 1.22 -28.19 -8.04
C ALA A 531 1.12 -26.81 -7.39
N GLY A 532 0.04 -26.57 -6.63
CA GLY A 532 -0.21 -25.38 -5.85
C GLY A 532 -1.18 -24.38 -6.49
N LEU A 533 -1.29 -23.20 -5.89
CA LEU A 533 -2.15 -22.12 -6.36
C LEU A 533 -1.50 -21.42 -7.57
N ARG A 534 -2.32 -21.20 -8.63
CA ARG A 534 -1.84 -20.66 -9.90
C ARG A 534 -2.80 -19.64 -10.47
N ARG A 535 -2.25 -18.73 -11.28
CA ARG A 535 -3.03 -17.79 -12.07
C ARG A 535 -2.69 -17.92 -13.55
N VAL A 536 -3.72 -17.88 -14.39
CA VAL A 536 -3.60 -17.87 -15.85
C VAL A 536 -4.54 -16.82 -16.42
N ALA A 537 -4.10 -16.06 -17.41
CA ALA A 537 -4.89 -15.01 -18.02
C ALA A 537 -5.29 -15.36 -19.44
N TRP A 538 -6.54 -15.07 -19.78
CA TRP A 538 -7.03 -15.06 -21.15
C TRP A 538 -7.19 -13.63 -21.64
N ASN A 539 -6.55 -13.29 -22.75
CA ASN A 539 -6.48 -11.95 -23.32
C ASN A 539 -7.73 -11.55 -24.13
N LEU A 540 -8.88 -12.18 -23.90
CA LEU A 540 -10.17 -11.92 -24.55
C LEU A 540 -10.14 -12.07 -26.08
N ARG A 541 -9.29 -13.00 -26.60
CA ARG A 541 -9.22 -13.29 -28.03
C ARG A 541 -9.63 -14.73 -28.29
N ALA A 542 -10.44 -14.91 -29.34
CA ALA A 542 -10.84 -16.21 -29.84
C ALA A 542 -9.67 -16.97 -30.48
N ASP A 543 -9.87 -18.23 -30.78
CA ASP A 543 -8.94 -19.00 -31.60
C ASP A 543 -8.89 -18.43 -33.02
N VAL A 544 -7.74 -18.56 -33.69
CA VAL A 544 -7.58 -18.15 -35.09
C VAL A 544 -8.41 -19.07 -35.98
N PRO A 545 -9.30 -18.54 -36.83
CA PRO A 545 -10.07 -19.39 -37.74
C PRO A 545 -9.16 -20.23 -38.63
N PRO A 546 -9.52 -21.51 -38.93
CA PRO A 546 -8.70 -22.38 -39.75
C PRO A 546 -8.36 -21.84 -41.14
N THR A 547 -9.26 -21.03 -41.71
CA THR A 547 -9.08 -20.39 -43.03
C THR A 547 -7.99 -19.30 -43.04
N GLU A 548 -7.68 -18.68 -41.91
CA GLU A 548 -6.60 -17.72 -41.79
C GLU A 548 -5.27 -18.36 -41.40
N ALA A 549 -5.31 -19.45 -40.66
CA ALA A 549 -4.11 -20.22 -40.33
C ALA A 549 -3.41 -20.79 -41.55
N GLY A 550 -4.16 -21.18 -42.59
CA GLY A 550 -3.65 -21.67 -43.86
C GLY A 550 -2.98 -20.63 -44.77
N ARG A 551 -3.35 -19.35 -44.64
CA ARG A 551 -2.73 -18.26 -45.42
C ARG A 551 -1.35 -17.83 -44.93
N ALA A 552 -1.00 -18.12 -43.68
CA ALA A 552 0.31 -17.82 -43.12
C ALA A 552 1.42 -18.79 -43.57
N GLY A 553 1.07 -20.00 -44.05
CA GLY A 553 2.01 -21.02 -44.56
C GLY A 553 2.36 -20.92 -46.04
N GLY A 554 1.67 -20.08 -46.83
CA GLY A 554 1.74 -20.06 -48.29
C GLY A 554 2.63 -18.99 -48.97
N ALA A 555 3.38 -18.19 -48.25
CA ALA A 555 4.24 -17.15 -48.84
C ALA A 555 5.73 -17.40 -48.57
N SER A 556 6.21 -18.56 -49.03
CA SER A 556 7.66 -18.78 -49.24
C SER A 556 7.82 -19.42 -50.61
N LEU A 557 8.18 -18.59 -51.58
CA LEU A 557 9.05 -18.94 -52.71
C LEU A 557 8.98 -17.82 -53.79
N ALA A 558 9.91 -16.95 -53.82
CA ALA A 558 10.69 -16.55 -54.99
C ALA A 558 11.41 -15.23 -54.76
N GLY A 559 12.74 -15.26 -54.94
CA GLY A 559 13.53 -14.06 -55.17
C GLY A 559 14.61 -13.75 -54.14
N ALA A 560 15.56 -14.64 -53.96
CA ALA A 560 16.84 -14.31 -53.35
C ALA A 560 17.72 -13.50 -54.29
N ARG A 561 18.13 -12.27 -53.90
CA ARG A 561 19.43 -11.70 -54.24
C ARG A 561 19.88 -10.72 -53.16
N GLY A 562 20.91 -11.08 -52.48
CA GLY A 562 22.03 -10.33 -51.91
C GLY A 562 21.78 -9.07 -51.10
N GLY A 563 21.95 -9.15 -49.77
CA GLY A 563 22.09 -8.00 -48.88
C GLY A 563 22.26 -8.44 -47.44
N GLN A 564 23.38 -8.10 -46.86
CA GLN A 564 23.85 -8.50 -45.53
C GLN A 564 22.86 -8.20 -44.38
N GLY A 565 22.69 -9.17 -43.51
CA GLY A 565 22.63 -9.02 -42.06
C GLY A 565 21.48 -8.18 -41.49
N GLY A 566 20.24 -8.66 -41.57
CA GLY A 566 19.14 -8.23 -40.71
C GLY A 566 18.41 -9.46 -40.21
N ALA A 567 18.48 -9.75 -38.90
CA ALA A 567 17.68 -10.79 -38.29
C ALA A 567 16.20 -10.55 -38.65
N ALA A 568 15.60 -11.52 -39.36
CA ALA A 568 14.16 -11.51 -39.66
C ALA A 568 13.41 -11.43 -38.34
N ALA A 569 12.78 -10.29 -38.07
CA ALA A 569 11.83 -10.13 -36.99
C ALA A 569 10.70 -11.14 -37.25
N GLY A 570 10.73 -12.27 -36.51
CA GLY A 570 9.70 -13.28 -36.59
C GLY A 570 8.34 -12.63 -36.37
N ARG A 571 7.41 -12.81 -37.28
CA ARG A 571 6.02 -12.44 -37.09
C ARG A 571 5.56 -13.14 -35.82
N GLY A 572 5.21 -12.36 -34.77
CA GLY A 572 4.63 -12.90 -33.55
C GLY A 572 3.40 -13.77 -33.87
N PRO A 573 2.99 -14.66 -32.97
CA PRO A 573 1.88 -15.56 -33.20
C PRO A 573 0.65 -14.76 -33.62
N GLN A 574 -0.03 -15.23 -34.68
CA GLN A 574 -1.23 -14.59 -35.19
C GLN A 574 -2.32 -14.65 -34.10
N LEU A 575 -2.84 -13.51 -33.68
CA LEU A 575 -3.86 -13.39 -32.65
C LEU A 575 -5.25 -13.44 -33.30
N GLY A 576 -6.16 -14.24 -32.75
CA GLY A 576 -7.56 -14.28 -33.15
C GLY A 576 -8.31 -12.97 -32.84
N PRO A 577 -9.56 -12.83 -33.33
CA PRO A 577 -10.37 -11.64 -33.07
C PRO A 577 -10.66 -11.46 -31.58
N ILE A 578 -10.85 -10.21 -31.18
CA ILE A 578 -11.32 -9.87 -29.82
C ILE A 578 -12.78 -10.31 -29.72
N VAL A 579 -13.15 -10.89 -28.58
CA VAL A 579 -14.53 -11.32 -28.31
C VAL A 579 -15.45 -10.14 -28.04
N VAL A 580 -16.75 -10.33 -28.18
CA VAL A 580 -17.76 -9.33 -27.85
C VAL A 580 -18.07 -9.35 -26.35
N PRO A 581 -18.56 -8.24 -25.76
CA PRO A 581 -19.12 -8.26 -24.41
C PRO A 581 -20.24 -9.29 -24.29
N GLY A 582 -20.29 -10.02 -23.16
CA GLY A 582 -21.27 -11.06 -22.92
C GLY A 582 -20.81 -12.06 -21.88
N ARG A 583 -21.63 -13.09 -21.65
CA ARG A 583 -21.36 -14.16 -20.68
C ARG A 583 -20.53 -15.27 -21.33
N TYR A 584 -19.57 -15.76 -20.58
CA TYR A 584 -18.63 -16.82 -20.98
C TYR A 584 -18.50 -17.85 -19.87
N HIS A 585 -18.09 -19.08 -20.26
CA HIS A 585 -17.84 -20.18 -19.34
C HIS A 585 -16.41 -20.68 -19.52
N ALA A 586 -15.73 -20.88 -18.42
CA ALA A 586 -14.38 -21.44 -18.38
C ALA A 586 -14.41 -22.84 -17.76
N GLN A 587 -13.91 -23.84 -18.47
CA GLN A 587 -13.79 -25.21 -17.99
C GLN A 587 -12.34 -25.65 -18.01
N LEU A 588 -11.85 -26.09 -16.84
CA LEU A 588 -10.56 -26.76 -16.76
C LEU A 588 -10.71 -28.18 -17.29
N GLY A 589 -9.73 -28.68 -18.05
CA GLY A 589 -9.74 -30.04 -18.60
C GLY A 589 -8.36 -30.68 -18.58
N ARG A 590 -8.35 -32.02 -18.58
CA ARG A 590 -7.14 -32.81 -18.77
C ARG A 590 -7.12 -33.28 -20.22
N GLN A 591 -6.09 -32.91 -20.95
CA GLN A 591 -5.89 -33.28 -22.34
C GLN A 591 -4.91 -34.45 -22.47
N SER A 592 -5.35 -35.54 -23.12
CA SER A 592 -4.51 -36.68 -23.50
C SER A 592 -4.69 -36.94 -25.00
N GLY A 593 -3.67 -36.58 -25.78
CA GLY A 593 -3.78 -36.59 -27.25
C GLY A 593 -4.83 -35.58 -27.73
N ALA A 594 -5.87 -36.09 -28.45
CA ALA A 594 -6.98 -35.26 -28.93
C ALA A 594 -8.11 -35.08 -27.90
N ASP A 595 -8.21 -35.97 -26.93
CA ASP A 595 -9.31 -36.04 -25.98
C ASP A 595 -9.09 -35.08 -24.80
N VAL A 596 -10.17 -34.38 -24.41
CA VAL A 596 -10.19 -33.52 -23.25
C VAL A 596 -11.27 -33.94 -22.28
N THR A 597 -10.87 -34.37 -21.10
CA THR A 597 -11.76 -34.73 -20.00
C THR A 597 -11.91 -33.53 -19.05
N PRO A 598 -13.14 -33.07 -18.77
CA PRO A 598 -13.37 -32.00 -17.80
C PRO A 598 -12.82 -32.33 -16.42
N VAL A 599 -12.29 -31.32 -15.72
CA VAL A 599 -11.80 -31.39 -14.33
C VAL A 599 -12.46 -30.27 -13.53
N GLY A 600 -13.07 -30.62 -12.40
CA GLY A 600 -13.81 -29.70 -11.57
C GLY A 600 -15.06 -29.11 -12.23
N GLN A 601 -15.64 -28.10 -11.60
CA GLN A 601 -16.83 -27.41 -12.11
C GLN A 601 -16.44 -26.25 -13.03
N PRO A 602 -17.25 -25.96 -14.07
CA PRO A 602 -17.04 -24.76 -14.87
C PRO A 602 -17.35 -23.49 -14.07
N GLN A 603 -16.64 -22.41 -14.40
CA GLN A 603 -16.90 -21.08 -13.86
C GLN A 603 -17.51 -20.18 -14.91
N THR A 604 -18.51 -19.39 -14.51
CA THR A 604 -19.15 -18.41 -15.38
C THR A 604 -18.66 -17.01 -15.02
N PHE A 605 -18.41 -16.18 -16.05
CA PHE A 605 -18.00 -14.79 -15.89
C PHE A 605 -18.50 -13.94 -17.06
N THR A 606 -18.49 -12.64 -16.88
CA THR A 606 -18.93 -11.69 -17.92
C THR A 606 -17.74 -10.91 -18.47
N VAL A 607 -17.70 -10.74 -19.77
CA VAL A 607 -16.83 -9.74 -20.42
C VAL A 607 -17.64 -8.46 -20.56
N VAL A 608 -17.20 -7.41 -19.87
CA VAL A 608 -17.90 -6.11 -19.81
C VAL A 608 -17.03 -5.01 -20.42
N PRO A 609 -17.63 -4.05 -21.13
CA PRO A 609 -16.90 -2.86 -21.54
C PRO A 609 -16.40 -2.10 -20.29
N LEU A 610 -15.21 -1.52 -20.38
CA LEU A 610 -14.70 -0.66 -19.31
C LEU A 610 -15.58 0.60 -19.24
N GLU A 611 -16.23 0.82 -18.11
CA GLU A 611 -16.95 2.07 -17.83
C GLU A 611 -15.93 3.21 -17.66
N LYS A 612 -16.24 4.37 -18.26
CA LYS A 612 -15.40 5.58 -18.14
C LYS A 612 -15.75 6.37 -16.89
#